data_8984a365c8ac7ed314a180edb3cb01b9
#
_entry.id   8984a365c8ac7ed314a180edb3cb01b9
#
_cell.length_a   1.000
_cell.length_b   1.000
_cell.length_c   1.000
_cell.angle_alpha   90.00
_cell.angle_beta   90.00
_cell.angle_gamma   90.00
#
_symmetry.space_group_name_H-M   'P 1'
#
loop_
_entity.id
_entity.type
_entity.pdbx_description
1 polymer ?
#
loop_
_entity_poly.entity_id
_entity_poly.type
_entity_poly.pdbx_seq_one_letter_code
_entity_poly.pdbx_strand_id
1 'polypeptide(L)'
;MLEKLSPAILAGVPVIVKAASSTSYIAEACVRLIIDSGILPPGSLQFIAGSSGNLLDKLDAQDIVSFTGSAATALKLRSNPNVLARSVRFIADQDSLNATMLGQDVSIDAPEFTILVNEIVTEMTAKAGQKCTAIRRIICPADMMTPIAEAVTEKLASINIGDPALASTTMGALVSDKQKADVQSVIKVLKQETRVIHGDKTPTVNGADPNRGGFVSPTLLACDDPLNASLVHEREAFGPVATLMPYQSDEEACELLNRGGGSLVASLITNDPTIAKSVANATAAWHGRLYINNRESDSESTGHGSPLPHMLHGGPGRAGGGEELGGIRSVMHYLQRTAVQGSPRMIAAVGDTWIPGAPQSEIDIHPFRRNFNELVLGETLTTGPRRISIEDIEKFAHFTGDTFYAHMDEEAAAASPFFEGRVAHGYLLLAFAAGLFVEPSPGPVLANTGLESLQFMKPVAAGDSIQVRLTVKRKTRRTDSYGAVSYTHLTLPTTPYV
;
A
#
# COMPACT_ATOMS: atom_id res chain seq x y z
N MET A 1 -1.08 8.28 -15.30
CA MET A 1 0.08 9.20 -15.38
C MET A 1 0.53 9.63 -14.00
N LEU A 2 -0.31 10.26 -13.20
CA LEU A 2 0.07 10.84 -11.89
C LEU A 2 0.57 9.78 -10.89
N GLU A 3 -0.01 8.60 -10.88
CA GLU A 3 0.39 7.46 -10.01
C GLU A 3 1.88 7.05 -10.17
N LYS A 4 2.44 7.26 -11.36
CA LYS A 4 3.87 7.00 -11.65
C LYS A 4 4.73 8.26 -11.51
N LEU A 5 4.18 9.40 -11.91
CA LEU A 5 4.90 10.67 -11.85
C LEU A 5 5.17 11.11 -10.41
N SER A 6 4.15 11.09 -9.55
CA SER A 6 4.27 11.61 -8.18
C SER A 6 5.35 10.91 -7.36
N PRO A 7 5.40 9.56 -7.27
CA PRO A 7 6.44 8.89 -6.49
C PRO A 7 7.85 9.06 -7.10
N ALA A 8 7.97 9.13 -8.42
CA ALA A 8 9.26 9.38 -9.07
C ALA A 8 9.80 10.79 -8.74
N ILE A 9 8.96 11.81 -8.84
CA ILE A 9 9.35 13.18 -8.47
C ILE A 9 9.69 13.30 -6.98
N LEU A 10 8.90 12.64 -6.10
CA LEU A 10 9.20 12.60 -4.66
C LEU A 10 10.51 11.87 -4.35
N ALA A 11 10.92 10.92 -5.19
CA ALA A 11 12.23 10.28 -5.13
C ALA A 11 13.37 11.15 -5.69
N GLY A 12 13.08 12.34 -6.22
CA GLY A 12 14.05 13.22 -6.85
C GLY A 12 14.46 12.81 -8.27
N VAL A 13 13.68 11.92 -8.91
CA VAL A 13 13.98 11.38 -10.25
C VAL A 13 13.24 12.19 -11.32
N PRO A 14 13.93 12.77 -12.32
CA PRO A 14 13.29 13.42 -13.45
C PRO A 14 12.52 12.39 -14.30
N VAL A 15 11.41 12.82 -14.89
CA VAL A 15 10.46 11.91 -15.56
C VAL A 15 10.22 12.34 -17.01
N ILE A 16 10.29 11.37 -17.91
CA ILE A 16 9.80 11.50 -19.29
C ILE A 16 8.48 10.75 -19.39
N VAL A 17 7.38 11.46 -19.59
CA VAL A 17 6.06 10.88 -19.78
C VAL A 17 5.82 10.62 -21.26
N LYS A 18 5.65 9.35 -21.63
CA LYS A 18 5.16 8.93 -22.96
C LYS A 18 3.74 8.41 -22.79
N ALA A 19 2.76 9.22 -23.11
CA ALA A 19 1.34 8.87 -22.99
C ALA A 19 0.87 7.86 -24.04
N ALA A 20 -0.25 7.17 -23.75
CA ALA A 20 -0.98 6.40 -24.76
C ALA A 20 -1.46 7.35 -25.87
N SER A 21 -1.31 6.93 -27.13
CA SER A 21 -1.55 7.84 -28.28
C SER A 21 -2.99 8.34 -28.34
N SER A 22 -3.97 7.50 -28.02
CA SER A 22 -5.41 7.83 -28.03
C SER A 22 -5.83 8.87 -26.99
N THR A 23 -5.06 9.03 -25.90
CA THR A 23 -5.37 9.96 -24.80
C THR A 23 -4.23 10.95 -24.53
N SER A 24 -3.28 11.05 -25.46
CA SER A 24 -2.09 11.90 -25.29
C SER A 24 -2.42 13.39 -25.11
N TYR A 25 -3.48 13.88 -25.73
CA TYR A 25 -3.94 15.26 -25.60
C TYR A 25 -4.35 15.63 -24.17
N ILE A 26 -4.99 14.70 -23.42
CA ILE A 26 -5.32 14.90 -22.01
C ILE A 26 -4.04 14.92 -21.15
N ALA A 27 -3.14 13.97 -21.40
CA ALA A 27 -1.88 13.91 -20.68
C ALA A 27 -1.00 15.15 -20.94
N GLU A 28 -0.98 15.65 -22.15
CA GLU A 28 -0.29 16.88 -22.54
C GLU A 28 -0.83 18.10 -21.78
N ALA A 29 -2.16 18.26 -21.74
CA ALA A 29 -2.79 19.33 -21.00
C ALA A 29 -2.45 19.29 -19.50
N CYS A 30 -2.46 18.11 -18.90
CA CYS A 30 -2.05 17.93 -17.50
C CYS A 30 -0.57 18.29 -17.27
N VAL A 31 0.33 17.84 -18.17
CA VAL A 31 1.76 18.15 -18.07
C VAL A 31 2.00 19.64 -18.22
N ARG A 32 1.31 20.30 -19.14
CA ARG A 32 1.39 21.76 -19.32
C ARG A 32 0.99 22.49 -18.04
N LEU A 33 -0.15 22.13 -17.43
CA LEU A 33 -0.59 22.73 -16.16
C LEU A 33 0.46 22.57 -15.05
N ILE A 34 1.10 21.41 -14.94
CA ILE A 34 2.15 21.16 -13.94
C ILE A 34 3.38 22.03 -14.21
N ILE A 35 3.82 22.13 -15.46
CA ILE A 35 4.98 22.95 -15.83
C ILE A 35 4.68 24.44 -15.60
N ASP A 36 3.52 24.92 -16.05
CA ASP A 36 3.12 26.32 -15.92
C ASP A 36 2.92 26.75 -14.45
N SER A 37 2.62 25.82 -13.56
CA SER A 37 2.52 26.10 -12.12
C SER A 37 3.86 26.48 -11.46
N GLY A 38 4.99 26.11 -12.07
CA GLY A 38 6.33 26.39 -11.55
C GLY A 38 6.72 25.62 -10.29
N ILE A 39 5.92 24.62 -9.85
CA ILE A 39 6.22 23.83 -8.64
C ILE A 39 7.36 22.83 -8.82
N LEU A 40 7.72 22.50 -10.05
CA LEU A 40 8.82 21.60 -10.36
C LEU A 40 10.00 22.35 -10.96
N PRO A 41 11.25 21.97 -10.62
CA PRO A 41 12.43 22.52 -11.27
C PRO A 41 12.40 22.31 -12.80
N PRO A 42 12.94 23.22 -13.60
CA PRO A 42 13.04 23.06 -15.04
C PRO A 42 13.74 21.73 -15.42
N GLY A 43 13.15 21.00 -16.38
CA GLY A 43 13.68 19.70 -16.84
C GLY A 43 13.26 18.48 -16.02
N SER A 44 12.64 18.64 -14.84
CA SER A 44 12.16 17.52 -14.03
C SER A 44 11.05 16.73 -14.68
N LEU A 45 10.24 17.35 -15.54
CA LEU A 45 9.13 16.74 -16.24
C LEU A 45 9.22 17.05 -17.74
N GLN A 46 9.22 15.99 -18.54
CA GLN A 46 9.23 16.07 -20.01
C GLN A 46 8.09 15.21 -20.58
N PHE A 47 7.63 15.53 -21.78
CA PHE A 47 6.50 14.86 -22.42
C PHE A 47 6.80 14.46 -23.87
N ILE A 48 6.40 13.25 -24.25
CA ILE A 48 6.48 12.74 -25.62
C ILE A 48 5.08 12.39 -26.11
N ALA A 49 4.61 13.07 -27.14
CA ALA A 49 3.44 12.68 -27.90
C ALA A 49 3.86 11.75 -29.06
N GLY A 50 3.18 10.59 -29.18
CA GLY A 50 3.46 9.64 -30.23
C GLY A 50 4.39 8.49 -29.84
N SER A 51 5.27 8.06 -30.76
CA SER A 51 6.20 6.94 -30.53
C SER A 51 7.36 7.33 -29.61
N SER A 52 7.82 6.37 -28.79
CA SER A 52 9.07 6.53 -28.04
C SER A 52 10.35 6.46 -28.91
N GLY A 53 10.20 6.10 -30.19
CA GLY A 53 11.34 5.90 -31.07
C GLY A 53 12.35 4.88 -30.50
N ASN A 54 13.61 5.28 -30.44
CA ASN A 54 14.71 4.51 -29.88
C ASN A 54 15.07 4.89 -28.42
N LEU A 55 14.15 5.46 -27.67
CA LEU A 55 14.42 5.91 -26.30
C LEU A 55 14.95 4.80 -25.40
N LEU A 56 14.40 3.57 -25.53
CA LEU A 56 14.84 2.43 -24.74
C LEU A 56 16.30 2.03 -24.99
N ASP A 57 16.81 2.30 -26.18
CA ASP A 57 18.19 1.98 -26.56
C ASP A 57 19.21 2.97 -25.92
N LYS A 58 18.72 4.03 -25.30
CA LYS A 58 19.53 5.07 -24.63
C LYS A 58 19.56 4.97 -23.12
N LEU A 59 18.77 4.07 -22.56
CA LEU A 59 18.67 3.89 -21.11
C LEU A 59 19.96 3.28 -20.54
N ASP A 60 20.27 3.67 -19.29
CA ASP A 60 21.39 3.11 -18.54
C ASP A 60 20.88 2.42 -17.25
N ALA A 61 21.79 1.78 -16.52
CA ALA A 61 21.50 0.98 -15.33
C ALA A 61 20.80 1.72 -14.19
N GLN A 62 20.88 3.05 -14.17
CA GLN A 62 20.19 3.88 -13.18
C GLN A 62 18.79 4.32 -13.60
N ASP A 63 18.45 4.14 -14.87
CA ASP A 63 17.13 4.50 -15.37
C ASP A 63 16.07 3.47 -14.98
N ILE A 64 14.82 3.89 -15.02
CA ILE A 64 13.67 3.07 -14.69
C ILE A 64 12.60 3.22 -15.78
N VAL A 65 12.09 2.10 -16.26
CA VAL A 65 10.90 2.07 -17.09
C VAL A 65 9.69 1.71 -16.23
N SER A 66 8.71 2.58 -16.18
CA SER A 66 7.43 2.31 -15.55
C SER A 66 6.34 2.31 -16.61
N PHE A 67 5.71 1.16 -16.81
CA PHE A 67 4.77 0.90 -17.91
C PHE A 67 3.39 0.51 -17.39
N THR A 68 2.33 1.03 -18.03
CA THR A 68 0.95 0.55 -17.89
C THR A 68 0.39 0.24 -19.28
N GLY A 69 -0.16 -0.95 -19.46
CA GLY A 69 -0.77 -1.39 -20.71
C GLY A 69 -0.83 -2.90 -20.84
N SER A 70 -0.98 -3.40 -22.08
CA SER A 70 -1.12 -4.85 -22.30
C SER A 70 0.17 -5.63 -21.98
N ALA A 71 0.02 -6.88 -21.50
CA ALA A 71 1.12 -7.81 -21.25
C ALA A 71 2.02 -8.01 -22.48
N ALA A 72 1.44 -8.09 -23.67
CA ALA A 72 2.19 -8.22 -24.92
C ALA A 72 3.11 -7.02 -25.16
N THR A 73 2.64 -5.80 -24.89
CA THR A 73 3.46 -4.59 -25.00
C THR A 73 4.52 -4.55 -23.91
N ALA A 74 4.18 -4.89 -22.66
CA ALA A 74 5.13 -4.96 -21.56
C ALA A 74 6.25 -5.95 -21.88
N LEU A 75 5.91 -7.14 -22.39
CA LEU A 75 6.90 -8.15 -22.80
C LEU A 75 7.84 -7.60 -23.87
N LYS A 76 7.29 -6.96 -24.90
CA LYS A 76 8.08 -6.35 -25.98
C LYS A 76 9.05 -5.30 -25.46
N LEU A 77 8.61 -4.41 -24.57
CA LEU A 77 9.46 -3.37 -24.00
C LEU A 77 10.53 -3.95 -23.06
N ARG A 78 10.14 -4.89 -22.21
CA ARG A 78 11.05 -5.58 -21.26
C ARG A 78 12.11 -6.40 -22.00
N SER A 79 11.77 -6.98 -23.16
CA SER A 79 12.69 -7.77 -23.97
C SER A 79 13.60 -6.92 -24.87
N ASN A 80 13.58 -5.59 -24.76
CA ASN A 80 14.51 -4.73 -25.48
C ASN A 80 15.95 -5.10 -25.08
N PRO A 81 16.88 -5.34 -26.06
CA PRO A 81 18.23 -5.79 -25.75
C PRO A 81 19.01 -4.86 -24.81
N ASN A 82 18.83 -3.55 -24.91
CA ASN A 82 19.51 -2.59 -24.04
C ASN A 82 18.93 -2.62 -22.62
N VAL A 83 17.60 -2.74 -22.47
CA VAL A 83 16.95 -2.89 -21.16
C VAL A 83 17.47 -4.13 -20.44
N LEU A 84 17.62 -5.25 -21.14
CA LEU A 84 18.17 -6.49 -20.58
C LEU A 84 19.66 -6.35 -20.26
N ALA A 85 20.46 -5.89 -21.22
CA ALA A 85 21.94 -5.81 -21.08
C ALA A 85 22.38 -4.83 -19.97
N ARG A 86 21.60 -3.76 -19.76
CA ARG A 86 21.88 -2.75 -18.73
C ARG A 86 21.18 -3.04 -17.40
N SER A 87 20.38 -4.12 -17.33
CA SER A 87 19.56 -4.43 -16.15
C SER A 87 18.69 -3.23 -15.71
N VAL A 88 18.14 -2.50 -16.69
CA VAL A 88 17.23 -1.37 -16.42
C VAL A 88 16.03 -1.87 -15.63
N ARG A 89 15.73 -1.23 -14.52
CA ARG A 89 14.56 -1.60 -13.70
C ARG A 89 13.28 -1.38 -14.50
N PHE A 90 12.47 -2.42 -14.59
CA PHE A 90 11.23 -2.41 -15.35
C PHE A 90 10.04 -2.71 -14.43
N ILE A 91 9.19 -1.70 -14.22
CA ILE A 91 7.96 -1.78 -13.44
C ILE A 91 6.81 -1.89 -14.43
N ALA A 92 5.95 -2.89 -14.28
CA ALA A 92 4.79 -3.07 -15.12
C ALA A 92 3.51 -3.20 -14.30
N ASP A 93 2.48 -2.47 -14.72
CA ASP A 93 1.08 -2.68 -14.41
C ASP A 93 0.40 -3.08 -15.72
N GLN A 94 0.02 -4.36 -15.81
CA GLN A 94 -0.44 -4.94 -17.07
C GLN A 94 -1.70 -5.76 -16.86
N ASP A 95 -2.04 -6.66 -17.79
CA ASP A 95 -3.27 -7.44 -17.81
C ASP A 95 -3.65 -8.02 -16.44
N SER A 96 -4.92 -7.91 -16.08
CA SER A 96 -5.42 -8.43 -14.81
C SER A 96 -6.80 -9.05 -14.97
N LEU A 97 -6.96 -10.29 -14.52
CA LEU A 97 -8.25 -10.95 -14.42
C LEU A 97 -8.78 -10.88 -12.99
N ASN A 98 -9.04 -9.65 -12.55
CA ASN A 98 -9.55 -9.41 -11.21
C ASN A 98 -10.85 -10.17 -10.96
N ALA A 99 -11.01 -10.65 -9.74
CA ALA A 99 -12.17 -11.43 -9.36
C ALA A 99 -12.86 -10.85 -8.13
N THR A 100 -14.16 -11.07 -8.03
CA THR A 100 -14.92 -10.93 -6.79
C THR A 100 -15.49 -12.29 -6.39
N MET A 101 -15.46 -12.59 -5.11
CA MET A 101 -16.02 -13.80 -4.53
C MET A 101 -17.13 -13.43 -3.54
N LEU A 102 -18.26 -14.12 -3.62
CA LEU A 102 -19.30 -14.09 -2.60
C LEU A 102 -19.08 -15.23 -1.62
N GLY A 103 -19.04 -14.95 -0.32
CA GLY A 103 -18.93 -15.96 0.72
C GLY A 103 -20.21 -16.83 0.83
N GLN A 104 -20.07 -18.07 1.28
CA GLN A 104 -21.21 -18.99 1.48
C GLN A 104 -22.17 -18.56 2.59
N ASP A 105 -21.73 -17.65 3.46
CA ASP A 105 -22.55 -17.06 4.53
C ASP A 105 -23.58 -16.06 4.03
N VAL A 106 -23.49 -15.63 2.77
CA VAL A 106 -24.32 -14.55 2.24
C VAL A 106 -25.59 -15.10 1.57
N SER A 107 -26.73 -14.75 2.14
CA SER A 107 -28.06 -15.04 1.54
C SER A 107 -28.51 -13.87 0.64
N ILE A 108 -29.55 -14.12 -0.16
CA ILE A 108 -30.14 -13.11 -1.08
C ILE A 108 -30.68 -11.87 -0.37
N ASP A 109 -31.14 -12.03 0.88
CA ASP A 109 -31.69 -10.94 1.70
C ASP A 109 -30.60 -10.20 2.52
N ALA A 110 -29.36 -10.68 2.48
CA ALA A 110 -28.26 -10.05 3.21
C ALA A 110 -27.81 -8.74 2.52
N PRO A 111 -27.41 -7.72 3.27
CA PRO A 111 -26.85 -6.48 2.69
C PRO A 111 -25.66 -6.74 1.76
N GLU A 112 -24.84 -7.75 2.05
CA GLU A 112 -23.68 -8.16 1.28
C GLU A 112 -24.04 -8.56 -0.15
N PHE A 113 -25.23 -9.13 -0.38
CA PHE A 113 -25.71 -9.43 -1.73
C PHE A 113 -25.88 -8.14 -2.55
N THR A 114 -26.48 -7.11 -1.95
CA THR A 114 -26.64 -5.81 -2.60
C THR A 114 -25.28 -5.14 -2.87
N ILE A 115 -24.36 -5.23 -1.93
CA ILE A 115 -22.97 -4.73 -2.07
C ILE A 115 -22.31 -5.38 -3.28
N LEU A 116 -22.33 -6.73 -3.37
CA LEU A 116 -21.77 -7.46 -4.50
C LEU A 116 -22.35 -6.99 -5.84
N VAL A 117 -23.68 -6.95 -5.95
CA VAL A 117 -24.36 -6.56 -7.19
C VAL A 117 -23.99 -5.13 -7.61
N ASN A 118 -23.93 -4.20 -6.65
CA ASN A 118 -23.54 -2.82 -6.91
C ASN A 118 -22.08 -2.72 -7.37
N GLU A 119 -21.15 -3.43 -6.74
CA GLU A 119 -19.74 -3.45 -7.14
C GLU A 119 -19.56 -4.02 -8.54
N ILE A 120 -20.21 -5.15 -8.86
CA ILE A 120 -20.15 -5.76 -10.20
C ILE A 120 -20.59 -4.74 -11.26
N VAL A 121 -21.75 -4.13 -11.09
CA VAL A 121 -22.29 -3.18 -12.05
C VAL A 121 -21.40 -1.95 -12.18
N THR A 122 -20.92 -1.41 -11.08
CA THR A 122 -19.99 -0.27 -11.04
C THR A 122 -18.71 -0.59 -11.80
N GLU A 123 -18.09 -1.74 -11.53
CA GLU A 123 -16.82 -2.12 -12.15
C GLU A 123 -16.98 -2.47 -13.64
N MET A 124 -18.13 -2.98 -14.06
CA MET A 124 -18.43 -3.21 -15.48
C MET A 124 -18.69 -1.91 -16.24
N THR A 125 -19.27 -0.88 -15.62
CA THR A 125 -19.78 0.30 -16.35
C THR A 125 -18.90 1.55 -16.19
N ALA A 126 -18.21 1.70 -15.06
CA ALA A 126 -17.28 2.80 -14.86
C ALA A 126 -16.17 2.80 -15.94
N LYS A 127 -16.01 3.94 -16.64
CA LYS A 127 -15.11 4.06 -17.80
C LYS A 127 -15.37 2.99 -18.89
N ALA A 128 -16.61 2.51 -19.01
CA ALA A 128 -17.00 1.40 -19.88
C ALA A 128 -16.14 0.12 -19.63
N GLY A 129 -15.86 -0.18 -18.37
CA GLY A 129 -15.03 -1.32 -17.96
C GLY A 129 -13.55 -1.24 -18.31
N GLN A 130 -13.07 -0.10 -18.82
CA GLN A 130 -11.66 0.11 -19.18
C GLN A 130 -10.84 0.54 -17.98
N LYS A 131 -10.84 -0.31 -16.95
CA LYS A 131 -10.05 -0.17 -15.72
C LYS A 131 -9.18 -1.41 -15.57
N CYS A 132 -7.93 -1.22 -15.20
CA CYS A 132 -7.01 -2.32 -14.88
C CYS A 132 -7.53 -3.17 -13.70
N THR A 133 -8.32 -2.59 -12.81
CA THR A 133 -8.93 -3.23 -11.64
C THR A 133 -10.35 -3.75 -11.86
N ALA A 134 -10.98 -3.57 -13.03
CA ALA A 134 -12.37 -3.97 -13.24
C ALA A 134 -12.58 -5.46 -12.97
N ILE A 135 -13.72 -5.79 -12.34
CA ILE A 135 -14.13 -7.18 -12.09
C ILE A 135 -14.34 -7.89 -13.42
N ARG A 136 -13.59 -8.95 -13.69
CA ARG A 136 -13.69 -9.81 -14.87
C ARG A 136 -14.32 -11.15 -14.55
N ARG A 137 -14.14 -11.64 -13.33
CA ARG A 137 -14.61 -12.95 -12.88
C ARG A 137 -15.41 -12.76 -11.59
N ILE A 138 -16.63 -13.32 -11.57
CA ILE A 138 -17.54 -13.26 -10.42
C ILE A 138 -17.72 -14.69 -9.94
N ILE A 139 -17.20 -15.01 -8.77
CA ILE A 139 -17.15 -16.36 -8.22
C ILE A 139 -18.17 -16.42 -7.07
N CYS A 140 -19.17 -17.29 -7.16
CA CYS A 140 -20.25 -17.35 -6.20
C CYS A 140 -20.70 -18.80 -5.90
N PRO A 141 -21.36 -19.05 -4.76
CA PRO A 141 -22.01 -20.34 -4.51
C PRO A 141 -22.93 -20.73 -5.68
N ALA A 142 -23.00 -22.01 -6.01
CA ALA A 142 -23.71 -22.49 -7.18
C ALA A 142 -25.22 -22.14 -7.15
N ASP A 143 -25.84 -22.14 -5.98
CA ASP A 143 -27.24 -21.74 -5.76
C ASP A 143 -27.48 -20.23 -5.89
N MET A 144 -26.41 -19.40 -5.79
CA MET A 144 -26.47 -17.95 -5.95
C MET A 144 -26.29 -17.49 -7.40
N MET A 145 -25.95 -18.39 -8.34
CA MET A 145 -25.76 -18.06 -9.76
C MET A 145 -26.96 -17.34 -10.39
N THR A 146 -28.16 -17.89 -10.21
CA THR A 146 -29.39 -17.32 -10.78
C THR A 146 -29.78 -16.00 -10.14
N PRO A 147 -29.85 -15.89 -8.80
CA PRO A 147 -30.13 -14.62 -8.14
C PRO A 147 -29.18 -13.48 -8.54
N ILE A 148 -27.88 -13.76 -8.60
CA ILE A 148 -26.90 -12.74 -9.00
C ILE A 148 -27.07 -12.36 -10.47
N ALA A 149 -27.26 -13.35 -11.37
CA ALA A 149 -27.48 -13.10 -12.78
C ALA A 149 -28.69 -12.21 -13.04
N GLU A 150 -29.81 -12.45 -12.35
CA GLU A 150 -31.04 -11.66 -12.45
C GLU A 150 -30.83 -10.24 -11.93
N ALA A 151 -30.30 -10.08 -10.72
CA ALA A 151 -30.10 -8.77 -10.10
C ALA A 151 -29.10 -7.89 -10.87
N VAL A 152 -27.99 -8.48 -11.34
CA VAL A 152 -27.01 -7.76 -12.19
C VAL A 152 -27.63 -7.38 -13.53
N THR A 153 -28.39 -8.29 -14.18
CA THR A 153 -29.06 -8.03 -15.46
C THR A 153 -30.07 -6.88 -15.33
N GLU A 154 -30.88 -6.86 -14.29
CA GLU A 154 -31.84 -5.77 -14.02
C GLU A 154 -31.14 -4.41 -13.96
N LYS A 155 -30.05 -4.32 -13.20
CA LYS A 155 -29.28 -3.07 -13.09
C LYS A 155 -28.56 -2.71 -14.39
N LEU A 156 -27.98 -3.67 -15.11
CA LEU A 156 -27.34 -3.41 -16.41
C LEU A 156 -28.33 -2.95 -17.47
N ALA A 157 -29.58 -3.42 -17.41
CA ALA A 157 -30.64 -2.97 -18.31
C ALA A 157 -31.02 -1.49 -18.14
N SER A 158 -30.74 -0.92 -16.97
CA SER A 158 -30.96 0.51 -16.68
C SER A 158 -29.84 1.44 -17.14
N ILE A 159 -28.72 0.89 -17.64
CA ILE A 159 -27.54 1.66 -18.07
C ILE A 159 -27.84 2.42 -19.38
N ASN A 160 -27.76 3.74 -19.31
CA ASN A 160 -27.91 4.62 -20.45
C ASN A 160 -26.54 4.83 -21.14
N ILE A 161 -26.41 4.24 -22.34
CA ILE A 161 -25.19 4.35 -23.14
C ILE A 161 -25.32 5.55 -24.07
N GLY A 162 -24.30 6.41 -24.16
CA GLY A 162 -24.41 7.57 -25.06
C GLY A 162 -23.30 8.60 -24.91
N ASP A 163 -23.65 9.82 -25.35
CA ASP A 163 -22.78 10.98 -25.24
C ASP A 163 -22.55 11.34 -23.77
N PRO A 164 -21.31 11.32 -23.25
CA PRO A 164 -21.02 11.67 -21.87
C PRO A 164 -21.29 13.13 -21.51
N ALA A 165 -21.52 14.00 -22.48
CA ALA A 165 -21.95 15.38 -22.22
C ALA A 165 -23.42 15.47 -21.74
N LEU A 166 -24.20 14.42 -21.93
CA LEU A 166 -25.59 14.38 -21.48
C LEU A 166 -25.65 13.84 -20.04
N ALA A 167 -26.36 14.56 -19.16
CA ALA A 167 -26.52 14.16 -17.76
C ALA A 167 -27.24 12.81 -17.58
N SER A 168 -28.01 12.36 -18.57
CA SER A 168 -28.67 11.05 -18.57
C SER A 168 -27.77 9.89 -18.94
N THR A 169 -26.57 10.14 -19.51
CA THR A 169 -25.63 9.08 -19.89
C THR A 169 -24.90 8.56 -18.66
N THR A 170 -24.97 7.26 -18.43
CA THR A 170 -24.29 6.59 -17.33
C THR A 170 -23.05 5.78 -17.79
N MET A 171 -22.96 5.46 -19.08
CA MET A 171 -21.78 4.82 -19.67
C MET A 171 -21.48 5.40 -21.07
N GLY A 172 -20.27 5.86 -21.27
CA GLY A 172 -19.78 6.36 -22.57
C GLY A 172 -19.22 5.25 -23.46
N ALA A 173 -18.56 5.66 -24.56
CA ALA A 173 -17.88 4.76 -25.49
C ALA A 173 -16.57 4.22 -24.94
N LEU A 174 -16.09 3.12 -25.51
CA LEU A 174 -14.69 2.70 -25.43
C LEU A 174 -13.79 3.74 -26.12
N VAL A 175 -12.51 3.72 -25.75
CA VAL A 175 -11.53 4.72 -26.20
C VAL A 175 -11.35 4.82 -27.73
N SER A 176 -11.67 3.76 -28.46
CA SER A 176 -11.55 3.70 -29.92
C SER A 176 -12.34 2.53 -30.52
N ASP A 177 -12.58 2.60 -31.86
CA ASP A 177 -13.15 1.49 -32.61
C ASP A 177 -12.25 0.24 -32.62
N LYS A 178 -10.94 0.43 -32.55
CA LYS A 178 -10.01 -0.67 -32.36
C LYS A 178 -10.26 -1.38 -31.02
N GLN A 179 -10.42 -0.66 -29.94
CA GLN A 179 -10.71 -1.24 -28.63
C GLN A 179 -12.08 -1.98 -28.64
N LYS A 180 -13.08 -1.44 -29.35
CA LYS A 180 -14.36 -2.11 -29.57
C LYS A 180 -14.18 -3.45 -30.28
N ALA A 181 -13.43 -3.46 -31.37
CA ALA A 181 -13.15 -4.69 -32.13
C ALA A 181 -12.39 -5.72 -31.28
N ASP A 182 -11.40 -5.29 -30.50
CA ASP A 182 -10.64 -6.14 -29.60
C ASP A 182 -11.56 -6.77 -28.53
N VAL A 183 -12.43 -5.99 -27.86
CA VAL A 183 -13.42 -6.50 -26.90
C VAL A 183 -14.38 -7.50 -27.51
N GLN A 184 -14.94 -7.19 -28.69
CA GLN A 184 -15.85 -8.10 -29.40
C GLN A 184 -15.16 -9.41 -29.80
N SER A 185 -13.89 -9.34 -30.22
CA SER A 185 -13.09 -10.52 -30.51
C SER A 185 -12.91 -11.41 -29.28
N VAL A 186 -12.61 -10.84 -28.12
CA VAL A 186 -12.46 -11.60 -26.89
C VAL A 186 -13.80 -12.20 -26.44
N ILE A 187 -14.90 -11.46 -26.51
CA ILE A 187 -16.24 -12.01 -26.21
C ILE A 187 -16.51 -13.25 -27.08
N LYS A 188 -16.19 -13.18 -28.37
CA LYS A 188 -16.36 -14.33 -29.29
C LYS A 188 -15.53 -15.54 -28.85
N VAL A 189 -14.32 -15.33 -28.32
CA VAL A 189 -13.49 -16.40 -27.80
C VAL A 189 -14.09 -16.97 -26.51
N LEU A 190 -14.47 -16.12 -25.56
CA LEU A 190 -15.06 -16.54 -24.29
C LEU A 190 -16.36 -17.34 -24.47
N LYS A 191 -17.14 -17.05 -25.49
CA LYS A 191 -18.39 -17.80 -25.84
C LYS A 191 -18.15 -19.28 -26.16
N GLN A 192 -16.92 -19.73 -26.33
CA GLN A 192 -16.61 -21.15 -26.49
C GLN A 192 -16.76 -21.94 -25.17
N GLU A 193 -16.64 -21.26 -24.03
CA GLU A 193 -16.74 -21.85 -22.67
C GLU A 193 -17.86 -21.23 -21.84
N THR A 194 -18.62 -20.27 -22.41
CA THR A 194 -19.63 -19.50 -21.67
C THR A 194 -20.91 -19.32 -22.47
N ARG A 195 -22.00 -19.12 -21.75
CA ARG A 195 -23.27 -18.63 -22.31
C ARG A 195 -23.46 -17.15 -21.97
N VAL A 196 -24.15 -16.44 -22.85
CA VAL A 196 -24.48 -15.02 -22.62
C VAL A 196 -25.73 -14.94 -21.73
N ILE A 197 -25.64 -14.17 -20.64
CA ILE A 197 -26.77 -13.86 -19.77
C ILE A 197 -27.37 -12.52 -20.20
N HIS A 198 -26.52 -11.50 -20.38
CA HIS A 198 -26.94 -10.15 -20.73
C HIS A 198 -25.99 -9.53 -21.74
N GLY A 199 -26.50 -8.61 -22.56
CA GLY A 199 -25.68 -7.85 -23.52
C GLY A 199 -25.42 -8.61 -24.82
N ASP A 200 -24.21 -8.45 -25.43
CA ASP A 200 -23.79 -9.00 -26.70
C ASP A 200 -24.74 -8.60 -27.87
N LYS A 201 -25.28 -7.39 -27.77
CA LYS A 201 -26.15 -6.76 -28.78
C LYS A 201 -25.62 -5.36 -29.08
N THR A 202 -25.96 -4.87 -30.28
CA THR A 202 -25.73 -3.45 -30.59
C THR A 202 -26.47 -2.58 -29.59
N PRO A 203 -25.78 -1.67 -28.86
CA PRO A 203 -26.43 -0.83 -27.89
C PRO A 203 -27.34 0.21 -28.53
N THR A 204 -28.43 0.60 -27.84
CA THR A 204 -29.12 1.84 -28.13
C THR A 204 -28.26 2.97 -27.58
N VAL A 205 -27.90 3.94 -28.40
CA VAL A 205 -26.99 5.03 -28.05
C VAL A 205 -27.79 6.34 -27.96
N ASN A 206 -27.65 7.02 -26.80
CA ASN A 206 -28.37 8.26 -26.53
C ASN A 206 -27.48 9.47 -26.91
N GLY A 207 -28.00 10.39 -27.72
CA GLY A 207 -27.32 11.65 -28.05
C GLY A 207 -26.07 11.54 -28.93
N ALA A 208 -25.77 10.35 -29.48
CA ALA A 208 -24.64 10.15 -30.38
C ALA A 208 -24.98 9.17 -31.51
N ASP A 209 -24.19 9.18 -32.58
CA ASP A 209 -24.34 8.22 -33.69
C ASP A 209 -23.78 6.85 -33.26
N PRO A 210 -24.60 5.78 -33.24
CA PRO A 210 -24.14 4.44 -32.82
C PRO A 210 -23.09 3.83 -33.78
N ASN A 211 -22.95 4.35 -34.99
CA ASN A 211 -21.95 3.91 -35.95
C ASN A 211 -20.62 4.66 -35.87
N ARG A 212 -20.55 5.68 -35.00
CA ARG A 212 -19.36 6.49 -34.76
C ARG A 212 -18.95 6.39 -33.32
N GLY A 213 -17.79 5.77 -33.12
CA GLY A 213 -17.25 5.59 -31.76
C GLY A 213 -17.40 4.15 -31.23
N GLY A 214 -16.69 3.88 -30.16
CA GLY A 214 -16.54 2.56 -29.55
C GLY A 214 -17.69 2.14 -28.64
N PHE A 215 -18.95 2.40 -28.96
CA PHE A 215 -20.08 2.00 -28.12
C PHE A 215 -20.26 0.48 -28.11
N VAL A 216 -20.38 -0.10 -26.91
CA VAL A 216 -20.66 -1.53 -26.67
C VAL A 216 -21.65 -1.69 -25.51
N SER A 217 -22.45 -2.74 -25.55
CA SER A 217 -23.32 -3.09 -24.44
C SER A 217 -22.51 -3.76 -23.32
N PRO A 218 -22.80 -3.48 -22.03
CA PRO A 218 -22.33 -4.31 -20.95
C PRO A 218 -22.72 -5.77 -21.19
N THR A 219 -21.75 -6.68 -21.06
CA THR A 219 -21.96 -8.10 -21.37
C THR A 219 -21.65 -8.96 -20.16
N LEU A 220 -22.66 -9.65 -19.65
CA LEU A 220 -22.53 -10.64 -18.58
C LEU A 220 -22.56 -12.05 -19.20
N LEU A 221 -21.52 -12.80 -18.93
CA LEU A 221 -21.35 -14.19 -19.33
C LEU A 221 -21.53 -15.13 -18.13
N ALA A 222 -21.82 -16.39 -18.35
CA ALA A 222 -21.74 -17.44 -17.35
C ALA A 222 -20.91 -18.62 -17.85
N CYS A 223 -19.99 -19.09 -17.04
CA CYS A 223 -19.24 -20.32 -17.23
C CYS A 223 -19.77 -21.35 -16.23
N ASP A 224 -20.48 -22.37 -16.71
CA ASP A 224 -21.13 -23.33 -15.80
C ASP A 224 -20.15 -24.42 -15.29
N ASP A 225 -18.99 -24.59 -15.92
CA ASP A 225 -17.91 -25.50 -15.49
C ASP A 225 -16.55 -24.79 -15.47
N PRO A 226 -16.33 -23.85 -14.50
CA PRO A 226 -15.14 -23.02 -14.50
C PRO A 226 -13.85 -23.77 -14.13
N LEU A 227 -13.93 -24.91 -13.45
CA LEU A 227 -12.77 -25.73 -13.11
C LEU A 227 -12.15 -26.43 -14.35
N ASN A 228 -12.94 -26.74 -15.36
CA ASN A 228 -12.47 -27.33 -16.60
C ASN A 228 -12.28 -26.30 -17.73
N ALA A 229 -12.68 -25.05 -17.52
CA ALA A 229 -12.48 -23.98 -18.46
C ALA A 229 -11.04 -23.41 -18.39
N SER A 230 -10.57 -22.83 -19.50
CA SER A 230 -9.26 -22.17 -19.57
C SER A 230 -9.37 -20.72 -20.04
N LEU A 231 -10.16 -20.45 -21.07
CA LEU A 231 -10.23 -19.13 -21.71
C LEU A 231 -10.73 -18.04 -20.76
N VAL A 232 -11.68 -18.38 -19.89
CA VAL A 232 -12.20 -17.45 -18.86
C VAL A 232 -11.15 -17.05 -17.81
N HIS A 233 -10.08 -17.83 -17.68
CA HIS A 233 -8.95 -17.56 -16.78
C HIS A 233 -7.72 -17.00 -17.50
N GLU A 234 -7.74 -16.92 -18.84
CA GLU A 234 -6.62 -16.48 -19.66
C GLU A 234 -6.89 -15.18 -20.43
N ARG A 235 -8.14 -14.95 -20.85
CA ARG A 235 -8.49 -13.87 -21.78
C ARG A 235 -9.19 -12.72 -21.07
N GLU A 236 -8.57 -11.55 -21.13
CA GLU A 236 -9.17 -10.32 -20.62
C GLU A 236 -9.87 -9.55 -21.76
N ALA A 237 -11.18 -9.30 -21.59
CA ALA A 237 -11.89 -8.33 -22.39
C ALA A 237 -11.79 -6.95 -21.71
N PHE A 238 -10.91 -6.08 -22.19
CA PHE A 238 -10.71 -4.76 -21.58
C PHE A 238 -11.84 -3.79 -21.98
N GLY A 239 -13.02 -4.08 -21.44
CA GLY A 239 -14.30 -3.42 -21.68
C GLY A 239 -15.34 -3.83 -20.65
N PRO A 240 -16.64 -3.53 -20.85
CA PRO A 240 -17.70 -3.79 -19.88
C PRO A 240 -18.15 -5.27 -19.93
N VAL A 241 -17.24 -6.18 -19.59
CA VAL A 241 -17.46 -7.65 -19.70
C VAL A 241 -17.03 -8.32 -18.40
N ALA A 242 -17.91 -9.17 -17.84
CA ALA A 242 -17.62 -10.03 -16.71
C ALA A 242 -18.22 -11.42 -16.89
N THR A 243 -17.63 -12.43 -16.25
CA THR A 243 -18.06 -13.83 -16.30
C THR A 243 -18.42 -14.33 -14.90
N LEU A 244 -19.65 -14.82 -14.73
CA LEU A 244 -20.16 -15.45 -13.53
C LEU A 244 -19.77 -16.93 -13.51
N MET A 245 -19.30 -17.43 -12.36
CA MET A 245 -18.72 -18.76 -12.19
C MET A 245 -19.19 -19.38 -10.87
N PRO A 246 -19.78 -20.60 -10.88
CA PRO A 246 -20.17 -21.28 -9.64
C PRO A 246 -18.99 -21.92 -8.94
N TYR A 247 -19.13 -22.10 -7.62
CA TYR A 247 -18.31 -23.00 -6.80
C TYR A 247 -19.18 -23.80 -5.83
N GLN A 248 -18.67 -24.94 -5.34
CA GLN A 248 -19.35 -25.83 -4.39
C GLN A 248 -18.72 -25.78 -3.00
N SER A 249 -17.44 -25.41 -2.90
CA SER A 249 -16.72 -25.31 -1.63
C SER A 249 -15.76 -24.12 -1.63
N ASP A 250 -15.33 -23.68 -0.44
CA ASP A 250 -14.36 -22.58 -0.29
C ASP A 250 -13.01 -22.93 -0.94
N GLU A 251 -12.62 -24.20 -0.98
CA GLU A 251 -11.41 -24.66 -1.65
C GLU A 251 -11.52 -24.45 -3.16
N GLU A 252 -12.66 -24.81 -3.77
CA GLU A 252 -12.91 -24.54 -5.19
C GLU A 252 -12.91 -23.05 -5.50
N ALA A 253 -13.54 -22.24 -4.64
CA ALA A 253 -13.56 -20.79 -4.79
C ALA A 253 -12.14 -20.20 -4.75
N CYS A 254 -11.30 -20.65 -3.82
CA CYS A 254 -9.90 -20.24 -3.72
C CYS A 254 -9.09 -20.69 -4.94
N GLU A 255 -9.32 -21.90 -5.44
CA GLU A 255 -8.69 -22.37 -6.68
C GLU A 255 -9.06 -21.47 -7.86
N LEU A 256 -10.36 -21.17 -8.04
CA LEU A 256 -10.84 -20.29 -9.09
C LEU A 256 -10.26 -18.88 -8.99
N LEU A 257 -10.14 -18.31 -7.79
CA LEU A 257 -9.48 -17.03 -7.55
C LEU A 257 -8.04 -17.06 -8.09
N ASN A 258 -7.28 -18.09 -7.74
CA ASN A 258 -5.87 -18.23 -8.06
C ASN A 258 -5.62 -18.51 -9.57
N ARG A 259 -6.56 -19.13 -10.28
CA ARG A 259 -6.44 -19.44 -11.71
C ARG A 259 -6.25 -18.23 -12.62
N GLY A 260 -6.53 -17.02 -12.15
CA GLY A 260 -6.20 -15.79 -12.87
C GLY A 260 -4.73 -15.58 -13.16
N GLY A 261 -3.83 -16.36 -12.53
CA GLY A 261 -2.39 -16.29 -12.74
C GLY A 261 -1.73 -15.03 -12.19
N GLY A 262 -2.38 -14.39 -11.24
CA GLY A 262 -2.01 -13.09 -10.66
C GLY A 262 -2.98 -11.99 -11.06
N SER A 263 -3.32 -11.11 -10.13
CA SER A 263 -4.17 -9.95 -10.40
C SER A 263 -3.79 -8.75 -9.55
N LEU A 264 -4.30 -7.58 -9.95
CA LEU A 264 -4.16 -6.35 -9.17
C LEU A 264 -5.03 -6.39 -7.92
N VAL A 265 -6.23 -6.97 -8.02
CA VAL A 265 -7.16 -7.06 -6.90
C VAL A 265 -8.06 -8.30 -7.00
N ALA A 266 -8.32 -8.92 -5.87
CA ALA A 266 -9.48 -9.78 -5.66
C ALA A 266 -10.32 -9.20 -4.53
N SER A 267 -11.65 -9.27 -4.64
CA SER A 267 -12.55 -8.95 -3.54
C SER A 267 -13.27 -10.17 -3.00
N LEU A 268 -13.57 -10.11 -1.72
CA LEU A 268 -14.37 -11.08 -0.99
C LEU A 268 -15.50 -10.32 -0.28
N ILE A 269 -16.73 -10.71 -0.60
CA ILE A 269 -17.92 -10.17 0.06
C ILE A 269 -18.42 -11.23 1.04
N THR A 270 -18.21 -11.00 2.32
CA THR A 270 -18.60 -11.92 3.41
C THR A 270 -18.73 -11.16 4.72
N ASN A 271 -19.57 -11.66 5.61
CA ASN A 271 -19.66 -11.18 7.00
C ASN A 271 -19.11 -12.21 8.01
N ASP A 272 -18.52 -13.31 7.53
CA ASP A 272 -17.89 -14.33 8.37
C ASP A 272 -16.36 -14.15 8.41
N PRO A 273 -15.77 -13.79 9.58
CA PRO A 273 -14.33 -13.63 9.72
C PRO A 273 -13.54 -14.93 9.52
N THR A 274 -14.18 -16.09 9.68
CA THR A 274 -13.53 -17.40 9.46
C THR A 274 -13.31 -17.62 7.96
N ILE A 275 -14.33 -17.37 7.15
CA ILE A 275 -14.23 -17.39 5.68
C ILE A 275 -13.19 -16.38 5.22
N ALA A 276 -13.26 -15.14 5.75
CA ALA A 276 -12.31 -14.08 5.39
C ALA A 276 -10.85 -14.49 5.65
N LYS A 277 -10.58 -15.10 6.82
CA LYS A 277 -9.24 -15.59 7.18
C LYS A 277 -8.79 -16.74 6.29
N SER A 278 -9.67 -17.72 6.03
CA SER A 278 -9.36 -18.88 5.19
C SER A 278 -9.00 -18.46 3.77
N VAL A 279 -9.86 -17.66 3.13
CA VAL A 279 -9.65 -17.16 1.77
C VAL A 279 -8.39 -16.30 1.68
N ALA A 280 -8.15 -15.40 2.65
CA ALA A 280 -6.95 -14.58 2.67
C ALA A 280 -5.68 -15.43 2.70
N ASN A 281 -5.62 -16.45 3.56
CA ASN A 281 -4.47 -17.35 3.66
C ASN A 281 -4.22 -18.16 2.37
N ALA A 282 -5.29 -18.56 1.69
CA ALA A 282 -5.21 -19.41 0.49
C ALA A 282 -4.89 -18.61 -0.79
N THR A 283 -5.20 -17.31 -0.84
CA THR A 283 -5.23 -16.57 -2.10
C THR A 283 -4.35 -15.32 -2.13
N ALA A 284 -3.99 -14.73 -0.98
CA ALA A 284 -3.29 -13.45 -0.92
C ALA A 284 -1.99 -13.39 -1.74
N ALA A 285 -1.29 -14.51 -1.90
CA ALA A 285 -0.06 -14.59 -2.69
C ALA A 285 -0.27 -14.36 -4.21
N TRP A 286 -1.51 -14.46 -4.69
CA TRP A 286 -1.87 -14.31 -6.09
C TRP A 286 -2.43 -12.94 -6.45
N HIS A 287 -2.65 -12.07 -5.48
CA HIS A 287 -3.30 -10.79 -5.67
C HIS A 287 -2.47 -9.66 -5.07
N GLY A 288 -2.40 -8.54 -5.76
CA GLY A 288 -1.73 -7.35 -5.22
C GLY A 288 -2.50 -6.75 -4.04
N ARG A 289 -3.82 -6.85 -4.09
CA ARG A 289 -4.71 -6.44 -3.01
C ARG A 289 -5.84 -7.48 -2.84
N LEU A 290 -6.07 -7.90 -1.62
CA LEU A 290 -7.29 -8.59 -1.24
C LEU A 290 -8.20 -7.58 -0.52
N TYR A 291 -9.35 -7.30 -1.11
CA TYR A 291 -10.34 -6.36 -0.59
C TYR A 291 -11.51 -7.14 0.00
N ILE A 292 -11.71 -7.04 1.30
CA ILE A 292 -12.81 -7.68 2.01
C ILE A 292 -13.83 -6.61 2.37
N ASN A 293 -15.10 -6.81 1.94
CA ASN A 293 -16.16 -5.85 2.19
C ASN A 293 -17.41 -6.52 2.76
N ASN A 294 -18.11 -5.80 3.60
CA ASN A 294 -19.36 -6.18 4.20
C ASN A 294 -20.16 -4.92 4.64
N ARG A 295 -21.32 -5.13 5.28
CA ARG A 295 -22.17 -4.05 5.77
C ARG A 295 -21.49 -3.08 6.73
N GLU A 296 -20.44 -3.49 7.43
CA GLU A 296 -19.75 -2.66 8.41
C GLU A 296 -18.76 -1.68 7.76
N SER A 297 -18.23 -2.04 6.59
CA SER A 297 -17.18 -1.27 5.91
C SER A 297 -17.63 -0.60 4.62
N ASP A 298 -18.78 -0.94 4.07
CA ASP A 298 -19.21 -0.49 2.74
C ASP A 298 -19.34 1.03 2.64
N SER A 299 -19.88 1.69 3.65
CA SER A 299 -20.07 3.16 3.66
C SER A 299 -18.73 3.94 3.64
N GLU A 300 -17.68 3.37 4.18
CA GLU A 300 -16.32 3.98 4.26
C GLU A 300 -15.38 3.45 3.16
N SER A 301 -15.86 2.53 2.35
CA SER A 301 -15.06 1.84 1.35
C SER A 301 -14.75 2.69 0.14
N THR A 302 -13.56 2.50 -0.42
CA THR A 302 -13.18 3.04 -1.75
C THR A 302 -13.61 2.12 -2.89
N GLY A 303 -14.20 0.96 -2.59
CA GLY A 303 -14.66 -0.06 -3.53
C GLY A 303 -13.53 -0.94 -4.10
N HIS A 304 -13.97 -1.94 -4.87
CA HIS A 304 -13.07 -2.92 -5.50
C HIS A 304 -11.97 -2.27 -6.33
N GLY A 305 -12.31 -1.26 -7.11
CA GLY A 305 -11.43 -0.68 -8.12
C GLY A 305 -10.42 0.36 -7.62
N SER A 306 -10.47 0.78 -6.35
CA SER A 306 -9.69 1.92 -5.87
C SER A 306 -8.99 1.63 -4.55
N PRO A 307 -7.68 1.37 -4.53
CA PRO A 307 -6.94 1.21 -3.28
C PRO A 307 -6.86 2.54 -2.51
N LEU A 308 -6.73 2.46 -1.19
CA LEU A 308 -6.35 3.62 -0.39
C LEU A 308 -4.93 4.09 -0.78
N PRO A 309 -4.63 5.40 -0.72
CA PRO A 309 -3.37 5.97 -1.22
C PRO A 309 -2.10 5.37 -0.62
N HIS A 310 -2.16 4.83 0.61
CA HIS A 310 -1.03 4.20 1.29
C HIS A 310 -0.91 2.69 1.02
N MET A 311 -1.90 2.09 0.34
CA MET A 311 -1.90 0.67 0.00
C MET A 311 -1.19 0.43 -1.32
N LEU A 312 -0.62 -0.77 -1.46
CA LEU A 312 -0.02 -1.22 -2.69
C LEU A 312 -1.07 -1.25 -3.82
N HIS A 313 -0.71 -0.69 -4.97
CA HIS A 313 -1.35 -0.95 -6.25
C HIS A 313 -0.34 -1.64 -7.15
N GLY A 314 -0.65 -2.84 -7.58
CA GLY A 314 0.21 -3.72 -8.33
C GLY A 314 -0.27 -5.15 -8.16
N GLY A 315 0.46 -6.13 -8.65
CA GLY A 315 0.11 -7.52 -8.45
C GLY A 315 1.13 -8.48 -9.04
N PRO A 316 1.17 -9.72 -8.54
CA PRO A 316 2.11 -10.73 -8.99
C PRO A 316 1.72 -11.30 -10.38
N GLY A 317 2.61 -12.10 -10.94
CA GLY A 317 2.37 -12.88 -12.14
C GLY A 317 1.95 -12.04 -13.33
N ARG A 318 0.76 -12.37 -13.89
CA ARG A 318 0.23 -11.67 -15.08
C ARG A 318 0.01 -10.18 -14.87
N ALA A 319 -0.20 -9.72 -13.63
CA ALA A 319 -0.34 -8.29 -13.33
C ALA A 319 0.98 -7.49 -13.43
N GLY A 320 2.11 -8.15 -13.64
CA GLY A 320 3.38 -7.54 -14.01
C GLY A 320 4.41 -7.39 -12.91
N GLY A 321 4.04 -7.60 -11.65
CA GLY A 321 4.95 -7.52 -10.50
C GLY A 321 5.39 -6.10 -10.12
N GLY A 322 4.72 -5.07 -10.65
CA GLY A 322 5.00 -3.68 -10.30
C GLY A 322 4.34 -3.27 -8.98
N GLU A 323 4.90 -2.26 -8.35
CA GLU A 323 4.30 -1.57 -7.21
C GLU A 323 4.07 -0.10 -7.58
N GLU A 324 2.82 0.35 -7.50
CA GLU A 324 2.41 1.73 -7.72
C GLU A 324 1.59 2.20 -6.52
N LEU A 325 1.43 3.51 -6.33
CA LEU A 325 0.83 4.04 -5.11
C LEU A 325 1.58 3.49 -3.86
N GLY A 326 0.93 3.18 -2.78
CA GLY A 326 1.57 2.57 -1.61
C GLY A 326 2.39 3.53 -0.75
N GLY A 327 2.15 4.83 -0.85
CA GLY A 327 2.81 5.86 -0.07
C GLY A 327 4.32 5.82 -0.24
N ILE A 328 5.07 5.73 0.88
CA ILE A 328 6.54 5.71 0.85
C ILE A 328 7.13 4.52 0.09
N ARG A 329 6.43 3.40 -0.01
CA ARG A 329 6.91 2.21 -0.73
C ARG A 329 7.08 2.48 -2.22
N SER A 330 6.13 3.17 -2.85
CA SER A 330 6.23 3.52 -4.26
C SER A 330 7.37 4.52 -4.53
N VAL A 331 7.64 5.44 -3.59
CA VAL A 331 8.81 6.33 -3.67
C VAL A 331 10.10 5.52 -3.60
N MET A 332 10.19 4.56 -2.66
CA MET A 332 11.38 3.70 -2.52
C MET A 332 11.67 2.85 -3.76
N HIS A 333 10.66 2.58 -4.58
CA HIS A 333 10.82 1.84 -5.84
C HIS A 333 11.71 2.59 -6.85
N TYR A 334 11.71 3.93 -6.79
CA TYR A 334 12.53 4.80 -7.65
C TYR A 334 13.91 5.10 -7.06
N LEU A 335 14.18 4.69 -5.82
CA LEU A 335 15.47 4.90 -5.16
C LEU A 335 16.41 3.71 -5.38
N GLN A 336 17.70 3.98 -5.56
CA GLN A 336 18.72 2.96 -5.50
C GLN A 336 19.06 2.67 -4.04
N ARG A 337 19.02 1.40 -3.66
CA ARG A 337 19.44 0.94 -2.34
C ARG A 337 20.84 0.38 -2.41
N THR A 338 21.73 0.90 -1.57
CA THR A 338 23.11 0.45 -1.45
C THR A 338 23.37 0.04 -0.01
N ALA A 339 23.84 -1.19 0.19
CA ALA A 339 24.31 -1.62 1.50
C ALA A 339 25.70 -1.01 1.77
N VAL A 340 25.83 -0.33 2.90
CA VAL A 340 27.11 0.26 3.33
C VAL A 340 27.61 -0.50 4.54
N GLN A 341 28.84 -1.03 4.45
CA GLN A 341 29.50 -1.74 5.53
C GLN A 341 30.79 -1.01 5.93
N GLY A 342 31.01 -0.88 7.23
CA GLY A 342 32.19 -0.19 7.74
C GLY A 342 32.25 -0.22 9.27
N SER A 343 33.27 0.43 9.85
CA SER A 343 33.31 0.64 11.28
C SER A 343 32.16 1.56 11.75
N PRO A 344 31.73 1.48 13.01
CA PRO A 344 30.66 2.33 13.51
C PRO A 344 30.89 3.83 13.25
N ARG A 345 32.14 4.29 13.35
CA ARG A 345 32.54 5.67 13.02
C ARG A 345 32.20 6.04 11.58
N MET A 346 32.51 5.16 10.62
CA MET A 346 32.28 5.42 9.20
C MET A 346 30.79 5.34 8.86
N ILE A 347 30.10 4.35 9.42
CA ILE A 347 28.64 4.21 9.21
C ILE A 347 27.88 5.39 9.79
N ALA A 348 28.27 5.86 10.99
CA ALA A 348 27.67 7.04 11.60
C ALA A 348 27.87 8.30 10.73
N ALA A 349 29.06 8.45 10.16
CA ALA A 349 29.37 9.60 9.28
C ALA A 349 28.60 9.55 7.95
N VAL A 350 28.45 8.37 7.33
CA VAL A 350 27.70 8.21 6.08
C VAL A 350 26.19 8.38 6.29
N GLY A 351 25.69 7.85 7.41
CA GLY A 351 24.26 7.86 7.72
C GLY A 351 23.78 9.12 8.46
N ASP A 352 24.68 10.05 8.75
CA ASP A 352 24.41 11.24 9.55
C ASP A 352 23.61 10.94 10.82
N THR A 353 23.97 9.81 11.48
CA THR A 353 23.29 9.28 12.65
C THR A 353 24.30 8.55 13.52
N TRP A 354 24.40 8.95 14.80
CA TRP A 354 25.23 8.22 15.74
C TRP A 354 24.65 6.81 15.99
N ILE A 355 25.52 5.82 15.99
CA ILE A 355 25.19 4.41 16.30
C ILE A 355 26.12 3.87 17.41
N PRO A 356 25.71 2.84 18.15
CA PRO A 356 26.55 2.20 19.17
C PRO A 356 27.92 1.77 18.61
N GLY A 357 28.97 2.11 19.33
CA GLY A 357 30.36 1.88 18.92
C GLY A 357 30.99 3.00 18.09
N ALA A 358 30.22 3.99 17.64
CA ALA A 358 30.79 5.21 17.08
C ALA A 358 31.40 6.10 18.19
N PRO A 359 32.36 6.98 17.85
CA PRO A 359 32.98 7.87 18.84
C PRO A 359 31.94 8.67 19.62
N GLN A 360 32.19 8.82 20.91
CA GLN A 360 31.45 9.67 21.83
C GLN A 360 32.40 10.67 22.46
N SER A 361 31.89 11.84 22.81
CA SER A 361 32.60 12.87 23.58
C SER A 361 31.71 13.33 24.72
N GLU A 362 32.19 13.23 25.94
CA GLU A 362 31.51 13.78 27.11
C GLU A 362 31.48 15.31 27.02
N ILE A 363 30.35 15.89 27.43
CA ILE A 363 30.13 17.33 27.46
C ILE A 363 29.64 17.80 28.82
N ASP A 364 30.13 18.97 29.24
CA ASP A 364 29.74 19.57 30.51
C ASP A 364 28.51 20.49 30.36
N ILE A 365 28.27 21.02 29.15
CA ILE A 365 27.14 21.90 28.87
C ILE A 365 25.96 21.03 28.48
N HIS A 366 24.87 21.13 29.23
CA HIS A 366 23.66 20.39 28.95
C HIS A 366 23.17 20.61 27.52
N PRO A 367 22.85 19.55 26.71
CA PRO A 367 22.43 19.70 25.33
C PRO A 367 21.22 20.63 25.17
N PHE A 368 20.33 20.70 26.15
CA PHE A 368 19.13 21.55 26.11
C PHE A 368 19.41 23.03 26.27
N ARG A 369 20.64 23.41 26.61
CA ARG A 369 21.12 24.80 26.62
C ARG A 369 21.77 25.25 25.33
N ARG A 370 21.91 24.33 24.36
CA ARG A 370 22.57 24.57 23.09
C ARG A 370 21.56 24.67 21.95
N ASN A 371 21.81 25.54 20.99
CA ASN A 371 20.99 25.65 19.80
C ASN A 371 21.18 24.41 18.91
N PHE A 372 20.18 24.13 18.07
CA PHE A 372 20.17 23.00 17.14
C PHE A 372 21.47 22.86 16.31
N ASN A 373 22.03 23.98 15.82
CA ASN A 373 23.23 23.98 15.00
C ASN A 373 24.52 23.68 15.79
N GLU A 374 24.53 23.94 17.08
CA GLU A 374 25.70 23.76 17.96
C GLU A 374 25.86 22.31 18.44
N LEU A 375 24.80 21.52 18.37
CA LEU A 375 24.83 20.11 18.77
C LEU A 375 25.60 19.27 17.74
N VAL A 376 26.48 18.38 18.22
CA VAL A 376 27.27 17.48 17.39
C VAL A 376 26.86 16.02 17.69
N LEU A 377 26.79 15.18 16.65
CA LEU A 377 26.48 13.76 16.81
C LEU A 377 27.52 13.05 17.65
N GLY A 378 27.09 12.24 18.62
CA GLY A 378 27.97 11.52 19.53
C GLY A 378 28.33 12.32 20.80
N GLU A 379 28.02 13.60 20.88
CA GLU A 379 28.12 14.34 22.15
C GLU A 379 27.21 13.69 23.19
N THR A 380 27.74 13.47 24.37
CA THR A 380 27.11 12.68 25.43
C THR A 380 27.15 13.43 26.73
N LEU A 381 26.00 13.54 27.37
CA LEU A 381 25.89 13.96 28.78
C LEU A 381 25.62 12.73 29.65
N THR A 382 26.42 12.52 30.68
CA THR A 382 26.20 11.46 31.66
C THR A 382 25.73 12.10 32.97
N THR A 383 24.58 11.69 33.49
CA THR A 383 24.02 12.25 34.74
C THR A 383 24.64 11.62 35.97
N GLY A 384 24.45 12.23 37.15
CA GLY A 384 24.70 11.56 38.39
C GLY A 384 23.79 10.34 38.61
N PRO A 385 24.18 9.40 39.47
CA PRO A 385 23.37 8.22 39.78
C PRO A 385 22.19 8.59 40.71
N ARG A 386 21.05 7.88 40.52
CA ARG A 386 19.89 7.90 41.39
C ARG A 386 19.61 6.50 41.95
N ARG A 387 19.62 6.34 43.26
CA ARG A 387 19.22 5.10 43.91
C ARG A 387 17.70 4.94 43.89
N ILE A 388 17.24 3.74 43.64
CA ILE A 388 15.83 3.36 43.68
C ILE A 388 15.52 2.80 45.06
N SER A 389 14.56 3.38 45.75
CA SER A 389 14.14 2.91 47.08
C SER A 389 12.82 2.11 47.00
N ILE A 390 12.55 1.31 48.04
CA ILE A 390 11.23 0.66 48.18
C ILE A 390 10.12 1.72 48.23
N GLU A 391 10.37 2.83 48.94
CA GLU A 391 9.42 3.93 49.03
C GLU A 391 9.09 4.56 47.66
N ASP A 392 10.07 4.67 46.76
CA ASP A 392 9.82 5.13 45.37
C ASP A 392 8.87 4.20 44.66
N ILE A 393 9.08 2.87 44.77
CA ILE A 393 8.25 1.84 44.15
C ILE A 393 6.81 1.90 44.68
N GLU A 394 6.65 1.97 46.02
CA GLU A 394 5.34 2.04 46.69
C GLU A 394 4.59 3.33 46.33
N LYS A 395 5.26 4.48 46.37
CA LYS A 395 4.66 5.74 45.95
C LYS A 395 4.19 5.72 44.52
N PHE A 396 5.00 5.16 43.62
CA PHE A 396 4.63 5.06 42.21
C PHE A 396 3.45 4.12 42.00
N ALA A 397 3.45 2.95 42.67
CA ALA A 397 2.35 2.01 42.64
C ALA A 397 1.03 2.65 43.09
N HIS A 398 1.04 3.37 44.21
CA HIS A 398 -0.15 4.05 44.75
C HIS A 398 -0.58 5.23 43.86
N PHE A 399 0.37 5.97 43.29
CA PHE A 399 0.07 7.07 42.37
C PHE A 399 -0.55 6.64 41.05
N THR A 400 -0.07 5.55 40.50
CA THR A 400 -0.50 5.05 39.18
C THR A 400 -1.63 4.01 39.25
N GLY A 401 -1.79 3.33 40.38
CA GLY A 401 -2.65 2.17 40.54
C GLY A 401 -2.02 0.85 40.10
N ASP A 402 -0.75 0.85 39.65
CA ASP A 402 -0.03 -0.35 39.22
C ASP A 402 0.54 -1.07 40.49
N THR A 403 -0.32 -1.86 41.08
CA THR A 403 -0.02 -2.67 42.27
C THR A 403 0.29 -4.14 41.94
N PHE A 404 0.87 -4.39 40.76
CA PHE A 404 1.23 -5.73 40.34
C PHE A 404 2.19 -6.38 41.37
N TYR A 405 2.02 -7.71 41.59
CA TYR A 405 2.74 -8.41 42.68
C TYR A 405 4.27 -8.23 42.62
N ALA A 406 4.86 -8.18 41.43
CA ALA A 406 6.30 -8.04 41.27
C ALA A 406 6.85 -6.74 41.87
N HIS A 407 6.00 -5.73 42.09
CA HIS A 407 6.35 -4.46 42.70
C HIS A 407 5.98 -4.39 44.16
N MET A 408 4.95 -5.12 44.62
CA MET A 408 4.32 -4.93 45.90
C MET A 408 4.48 -6.10 46.87
N ASP A 409 4.69 -7.33 46.39
CA ASP A 409 4.76 -8.54 47.19
C ASP A 409 6.14 -9.19 47.10
N GLU A 410 6.89 -9.16 48.21
CA GLU A 410 8.26 -9.68 48.25
C GLU A 410 8.34 -11.19 48.02
N GLU A 411 7.43 -11.94 48.68
CA GLU A 411 7.43 -13.41 48.57
C GLU A 411 7.03 -13.86 47.19
N ALA A 412 5.98 -13.27 46.64
CA ALA A 412 5.51 -13.59 45.28
C ALA A 412 6.53 -13.18 44.20
N ALA A 413 7.18 -12.04 44.38
CA ALA A 413 8.24 -11.59 43.45
C ALA A 413 9.46 -12.53 43.51
N ALA A 414 9.92 -12.89 44.71
CA ALA A 414 11.05 -13.82 44.89
C ALA A 414 10.73 -15.27 44.40
N ALA A 415 9.47 -15.66 44.39
CA ALA A 415 9.04 -16.95 43.82
C ALA A 415 8.99 -16.95 42.29
N SER A 416 9.09 -15.79 41.62
CA SER A 416 9.11 -15.67 40.17
C SER A 416 10.45 -16.15 39.60
N PRO A 417 10.46 -16.85 38.44
CA PRO A 417 11.72 -17.25 37.81
C PRO A 417 12.48 -16.04 37.20
N PHE A 418 11.91 -14.84 37.22
CA PHE A 418 12.47 -13.64 36.57
C PHE A 418 12.99 -12.62 37.56
N PHE A 419 12.64 -12.69 38.86
CA PHE A 419 12.96 -11.68 39.84
C PHE A 419 13.58 -12.32 41.11
N GLU A 420 14.49 -11.64 41.74
CA GLU A 420 15.09 -12.06 43.01
C GLU A 420 14.36 -11.44 44.24
N GLY A 421 13.39 -10.56 43.99
CA GLY A 421 12.59 -9.84 44.94
C GLY A 421 11.83 -8.73 44.23
N ARG A 422 11.32 -7.78 44.97
CA ARG A 422 10.53 -6.65 44.40
C ARG A 422 11.36 -5.82 43.43
N VAL A 423 10.81 -5.55 42.29
CA VAL A 423 11.43 -4.76 41.22
C VAL A 423 10.71 -3.45 40.95
N ALA A 424 11.43 -2.46 40.48
CA ALA A 424 10.87 -1.18 40.08
C ALA A 424 10.01 -1.31 38.82
N HIS A 425 8.91 -0.56 38.74
CA HIS A 425 8.11 -0.42 37.53
C HIS A 425 8.98 0.15 36.41
N GLY A 426 8.86 -0.40 35.22
CA GLY A 426 9.56 0.13 34.04
C GLY A 426 9.26 1.62 33.80
N TYR A 427 8.00 2.01 33.96
CA TYR A 427 7.59 3.42 33.81
C TYR A 427 8.09 4.33 34.94
N LEU A 428 8.32 3.83 36.15
CA LEU A 428 9.00 4.56 37.19
C LEU A 428 10.45 4.89 36.76
N LEU A 429 11.14 3.89 36.21
CA LEU A 429 12.51 4.09 35.69
C LEU A 429 12.55 5.12 34.57
N LEU A 430 11.58 5.11 33.69
CA LEU A 430 11.44 6.09 32.60
C LEU A 430 11.19 7.50 33.17
N ALA A 431 10.30 7.62 34.14
CA ALA A 431 10.01 8.89 34.79
C ALA A 431 11.24 9.45 35.53
N PHE A 432 11.98 8.59 36.21
CA PHE A 432 13.24 8.99 36.87
C PHE A 432 14.33 9.35 35.86
N ALA A 433 14.42 8.62 34.74
CA ALA A 433 15.34 8.97 33.68
C ALA A 433 15.04 10.38 33.13
N ALA A 434 13.77 10.70 32.88
CA ALA A 434 13.37 12.04 32.47
C ALA A 434 13.78 13.12 33.48
N GLY A 435 13.58 12.86 34.79
CA GLY A 435 14.00 13.76 35.84
C GLY A 435 15.52 13.92 35.95
N LEU A 436 16.30 12.89 35.63
CA LEU A 436 17.77 12.93 35.69
C LEU A 436 18.37 13.78 34.55
N PHE A 437 17.79 13.77 33.38
CA PHE A 437 18.31 14.56 32.25
C PHE A 437 17.58 15.88 31.99
N VAL A 438 16.64 16.28 32.85
CA VAL A 438 15.95 17.55 32.66
C VAL A 438 16.88 18.73 32.91
N GLU A 439 16.77 19.76 32.07
CA GLU A 439 17.33 21.10 32.33
C GLU A 439 16.16 22.03 32.65
N PRO A 440 16.01 22.44 33.90
CA PRO A 440 14.83 23.18 34.35
C PRO A 440 14.78 24.63 33.89
N SER A 441 15.93 25.19 33.47
CA SER A 441 16.00 26.58 33.02
C SER A 441 15.45 26.74 31.59
N PRO A 442 14.78 27.86 31.27
CA PRO A 442 14.38 28.14 29.92
C PRO A 442 15.57 28.10 28.95
N GLY A 443 15.44 27.36 27.87
CA GLY A 443 16.48 27.17 26.85
C GLY A 443 15.90 27.04 25.44
N PRO A 444 16.73 26.75 24.46
CA PRO A 444 16.28 26.63 23.09
C PRO A 444 15.42 25.38 22.81
N VAL A 445 15.35 24.42 23.74
CA VAL A 445 14.47 23.25 23.63
C VAL A 445 13.02 23.66 23.83
N LEU A 446 12.17 23.31 22.88
CA LEU A 446 10.74 23.68 22.88
C LEU A 446 9.86 22.64 23.58
N ALA A 447 10.05 21.38 23.28
CA ALA A 447 9.26 20.28 23.82
C ALA A 447 9.91 18.91 23.60
N ASN A 448 9.56 17.95 24.45
CA ASN A 448 9.75 16.53 24.18
C ASN A 448 8.54 16.03 23.37
N THR A 449 8.79 15.41 22.22
CA THR A 449 7.72 14.99 21.30
C THR A 449 7.42 13.49 21.36
N GLY A 450 8.21 12.70 22.09
CA GLY A 450 7.95 11.27 22.26
C GLY A 450 9.20 10.41 22.37
N LEU A 451 8.98 9.12 22.34
CA LEU A 451 9.99 8.06 22.34
C LEU A 451 9.91 7.27 21.02
N GLU A 452 11.04 7.04 20.35
CA GLU A 452 11.10 6.20 19.16
C GLU A 452 11.03 4.70 19.51
N SER A 453 11.67 4.31 20.62
CA SER A 453 11.65 2.94 21.15
C SER A 453 11.98 2.92 22.63
N LEU A 454 11.44 1.94 23.36
CA LEU A 454 11.70 1.68 24.76
C LEU A 454 11.79 0.17 24.98
N GLN A 455 12.86 -0.29 25.64
CA GLN A 455 13.02 -1.67 26.06
C GLN A 455 13.56 -1.74 27.48
N PHE A 456 12.95 -2.55 28.31
CA PHE A 456 13.44 -2.89 29.64
C PHE A 456 14.27 -4.16 29.55
N MET A 457 15.60 -4.02 29.54
CA MET A 457 16.52 -5.12 29.29
C MET A 457 16.75 -6.02 30.51
N LYS A 458 16.64 -5.44 31.72
CA LYS A 458 16.82 -6.13 32.99
C LYS A 458 15.89 -5.54 34.04
N PRO A 459 15.43 -6.35 35.00
CA PRO A 459 14.75 -5.84 36.17
C PRO A 459 15.73 -4.97 37.00
N VAL A 460 15.21 -3.95 37.66
CA VAL A 460 15.93 -3.07 38.59
C VAL A 460 15.30 -3.26 39.97
N ALA A 461 16.07 -3.75 40.91
CA ALA A 461 15.61 -3.99 42.25
C ALA A 461 15.67 -2.73 43.15
N ALA A 462 14.97 -2.77 44.26
CA ALA A 462 15.16 -1.76 45.29
C ALA A 462 16.60 -1.80 45.85
N GLY A 463 17.23 -0.65 45.90
CA GLY A 463 18.65 -0.52 46.29
C GLY A 463 19.59 -0.30 45.12
N ASP A 464 19.21 -0.69 43.93
CA ASP A 464 19.94 -0.39 42.69
C ASP A 464 19.99 1.11 42.41
N SER A 465 20.97 1.50 41.62
CA SER A 465 21.09 2.88 41.16
C SER A 465 21.03 2.94 39.65
N ILE A 466 20.33 3.92 39.12
CA ILE A 466 20.24 4.19 37.67
C ILE A 466 20.97 5.50 37.34
N GLN A 467 21.48 5.56 36.14
CA GLN A 467 22.20 6.71 35.59
C GLN A 467 21.80 6.86 34.12
N VAL A 468 21.61 8.06 33.62
CA VAL A 468 21.26 8.33 32.25
C VAL A 468 22.48 8.80 31.47
N ARG A 469 22.66 8.23 30.29
CA ARG A 469 23.60 8.70 29.29
C ARG A 469 22.81 9.21 28.07
N LEU A 470 22.80 10.53 27.90
CA LEU A 470 22.06 11.22 26.83
C LEU A 470 23.02 11.54 25.69
N THR A 471 23.00 10.75 24.62
CA THR A 471 23.87 10.94 23.45
C THR A 471 23.07 11.55 22.30
N VAL A 472 23.60 12.59 21.66
CA VAL A 472 23.00 13.19 20.44
C VAL A 472 23.09 12.16 19.30
N LYS A 473 21.94 11.59 18.94
CA LYS A 473 21.86 10.48 17.98
C LYS A 473 21.65 10.97 16.55
N ARG A 474 20.69 11.86 16.36
CA ARG A 474 20.32 12.37 15.02
C ARG A 474 19.75 13.77 15.13
N LYS A 475 20.05 14.58 14.12
CA LYS A 475 19.50 15.93 13.96
C LYS A 475 18.70 15.98 12.66
N THR A 476 17.45 16.43 12.73
CA THR A 476 16.56 16.55 11.57
C THR A 476 16.01 17.97 11.49
N ARG A 477 16.43 18.74 10.49
CA ARG A 477 15.88 20.07 10.25
C ARG A 477 14.42 19.95 9.84
N ARG A 478 13.54 20.74 10.43
CA ARG A 478 12.11 20.76 10.11
C ARG A 478 11.72 22.02 9.35
N THR A 479 12.25 23.17 9.78
CA THR A 479 12.10 24.47 9.13
C THR A 479 13.41 25.25 9.25
N ASP A 480 13.42 26.47 8.76
CA ASP A 480 14.58 27.35 8.93
C ASP A 480 14.80 27.79 10.39
N SER A 481 13.76 27.74 11.22
CA SER A 481 13.78 28.21 12.61
C SER A 481 13.90 27.09 13.65
N TYR A 482 13.56 25.83 13.35
CA TYR A 482 13.67 24.72 14.30
C TYR A 482 13.94 23.36 13.63
N GLY A 483 14.41 22.42 14.45
CA GLY A 483 14.63 21.02 14.08
C GLY A 483 14.30 20.08 15.22
N ALA A 484 14.26 18.77 14.92
CA ALA A 484 14.15 17.69 15.89
C ALA A 484 15.52 17.07 16.15
N VAL A 485 15.81 16.79 17.41
CA VAL A 485 17.01 16.07 17.82
C VAL A 485 16.58 14.80 18.54
N SER A 486 17.03 13.66 18.02
CA SER A 486 16.85 12.38 18.71
C SER A 486 18.07 12.10 19.59
N TYR A 487 17.80 11.63 20.79
CA TYR A 487 18.83 11.20 21.73
C TYR A 487 18.67 9.71 22.02
N THR A 488 19.78 9.06 22.33
CA THR A 488 19.77 7.74 22.96
C THR A 488 19.85 7.92 24.47
N HIS A 489 18.92 7.31 25.21
CA HIS A 489 18.97 7.20 26.65
C HIS A 489 19.40 5.78 27.02
N LEU A 490 20.52 5.63 27.71
CA LEU A 490 20.91 4.37 28.29
C LEU A 490 20.84 4.50 29.79
N THR A 491 19.88 3.83 30.41
CA THR A 491 19.80 3.72 31.88
C THR A 491 20.62 2.50 32.26
N LEU A 492 21.73 2.71 32.93
CA LEU A 492 22.61 1.64 33.38
C LEU A 492 22.40 1.44 34.91
N PRO A 493 22.22 0.19 35.35
CA PRO A 493 22.53 -0.09 36.75
C PRO A 493 24.00 0.24 36.97
N THR A 494 24.31 0.99 38.03
CA THR A 494 25.69 1.43 38.34
C THR A 494 26.54 0.34 38.98
N THR A 495 26.02 -0.88 39.09
CA THR A 495 26.77 -2.03 39.57
C THR A 495 27.65 -2.57 38.45
N PRO A 496 29.00 -2.60 38.60
CA PRO A 496 29.87 -3.17 37.59
C PRO A 496 29.54 -4.65 37.41
N TYR A 497 29.49 -5.10 36.17
CA TYR A 497 29.54 -6.54 35.88
C TYR A 497 30.90 -7.07 36.34
N VAL A 498 30.91 -8.05 37.20
CA VAL A 498 32.05 -8.95 37.43
C VAL A 498 31.99 -10.04 36.36
#